data_734687118c4a75b08768d1c1eca78119
#
_entry.id   734687118c4a75b08768d1c1eca78119
#
_cell.length_a   1.000
_cell.length_b   1.000
_cell.length_c   1.000
_cell.angle_alpha   90.00
_cell.angle_beta   90.00
_cell.angle_gamma   90.00
#
_symmetry.space_group_name_H-M   'P 1'
#
loop_
_entity.id
_entity.type
_entity.pdbx_description
1 polymer ?
#
loop_
_entity_poly.entity_id
_entity_poly.type
_entity_poly.pdbx_seq_one_letter_code
_entity_poly.pdbx_strand_id
1 'polypeptide(L)'
;MKHFGEAQWADFVRNLMSAKERMAMQQHIDDGCQKCSDTLRIWQSVSSVTAGEKAFAPPEDAVRVVKSQFAAIQPDSSSGVRLVFDSLLQPLTAGTRGSVAARQFLYETDEYYIDLRLEPRAPTDNASLIGQILNRATADRNAPGLAVRLQEGTRLIAHTSTNEFGEFQLEFKAGNNLCVLISRGEAPEIVLPLYGIQVKSMKQQGLN
;
A
#
# COMPACT_ATOMS: atom_id res chain seq x y z
N MET A 1 13.55 -3.72 45.06
CA MET A 1 12.78 -2.66 44.35
C MET A 1 12.09 -3.27 43.17
N LYS A 2 10.79 -2.95 42.95
CA LYS A 2 10.04 -3.40 41.77
C LYS A 2 10.37 -2.46 40.60
N HIS A 3 10.90 -3.02 39.49
CA HIS A 3 11.18 -2.23 38.28
C HIS A 3 9.95 -2.10 37.40
N PHE A 4 9.88 -1.02 36.62
CA PHE A 4 8.86 -0.84 35.59
C PHE A 4 9.32 -1.49 34.27
N GLY A 5 8.36 -1.99 33.50
CA GLY A 5 8.62 -2.62 32.21
C GLY A 5 8.89 -1.62 31.08
N GLU A 6 9.45 -2.11 29.96
CA GLU A 6 9.78 -1.27 28.80
C GLU A 6 8.57 -0.53 28.21
N ALA A 7 7.42 -1.21 28.11
CA ALA A 7 6.17 -0.63 27.64
C ALA A 7 5.73 0.59 28.50
N GLN A 8 5.89 0.48 29.82
CA GLN A 8 5.55 1.57 30.74
C GLN A 8 6.49 2.77 30.54
N TRP A 9 7.78 2.55 30.28
CA TRP A 9 8.71 3.64 29.96
C TRP A 9 8.43 4.28 28.61
N ALA A 10 8.01 3.51 27.60
CA ALA A 10 7.54 4.06 26.33
C ALA A 10 6.31 4.96 26.53
N ASP A 11 5.34 4.53 27.33
CA ASP A 11 4.14 5.33 27.62
C ASP A 11 4.46 6.56 28.49
N PHE A 12 5.42 6.44 29.39
CA PHE A 12 5.93 7.58 30.18
C PHE A 12 6.47 8.70 29.29
N VAL A 13 7.33 8.36 28.33
CA VAL A 13 7.94 9.34 27.40
C VAL A 13 6.88 9.93 26.46
N ARG A 14 5.90 9.14 26.05
CA ARG A 14 4.79 9.55 25.17
C ARG A 14 3.67 10.30 25.91
N ASN A 15 3.76 10.41 27.22
CA ASN A 15 2.74 11.02 28.10
C ASN A 15 1.36 10.35 28.00
N LEU A 16 1.34 9.01 27.86
CA LEU A 16 0.11 8.21 27.69
C LEU A 16 -0.38 7.53 28.98
N MET A 17 0.12 7.93 30.15
CA MET A 17 -0.23 7.31 31.44
C MET A 17 -0.90 8.31 32.39
N SER A 18 -1.51 7.77 33.46
CA SER A 18 -2.11 8.60 34.50
C SER A 18 -1.08 9.40 35.27
N ALA A 19 -1.49 10.55 35.83
CA ALA A 19 -0.61 11.38 36.66
C ALA A 19 -0.05 10.62 37.88
N LYS A 20 -0.84 9.70 38.46
CA LYS A 20 -0.41 8.87 39.61
C LYS A 20 0.71 7.91 39.24
N GLU A 21 0.57 7.22 38.10
CA GLU A 21 1.59 6.29 37.61
C GLU A 21 2.87 7.04 37.22
N ARG A 22 2.72 8.20 36.56
CA ARG A 22 3.85 9.05 36.21
C ARG A 22 4.65 9.50 37.41
N MET A 23 3.99 9.97 38.49
CA MET A 23 4.66 10.35 39.72
C MET A 23 5.41 9.18 40.36
N ALA A 24 4.81 7.98 40.40
CA ALA A 24 5.46 6.79 40.95
C ALA A 24 6.71 6.38 40.15
N MET A 25 6.65 6.49 38.83
CA MET A 25 7.79 6.21 37.97
C MET A 25 8.90 7.26 38.11
N GLN A 26 8.52 8.53 38.19
CA GLN A 26 9.47 9.62 38.43
C GLN A 26 10.18 9.45 39.77
N GLN A 27 9.44 9.18 40.85
CA GLN A 27 10.01 8.93 42.18
C GLN A 27 11.03 7.77 42.14
N HIS A 28 10.72 6.70 41.40
CA HIS A 28 11.63 5.56 41.26
C HIS A 28 12.96 5.94 40.56
N ILE A 29 12.92 6.87 39.60
CA ILE A 29 14.15 7.44 38.99
C ILE A 29 14.90 8.30 39.99
N ASP A 30 14.17 9.18 40.74
CA ASP A 30 14.75 10.09 41.73
C ASP A 30 15.41 9.34 42.90
N ASP A 31 14.86 8.10 43.21
CA ASP A 31 15.46 7.17 44.16
C ASP A 31 16.77 6.50 43.64
N GLY A 32 17.19 6.83 42.41
CA GLY A 32 18.52 6.46 41.89
C GLY A 32 18.55 5.08 41.20
N CYS A 33 17.45 4.54 40.70
CA CYS A 33 17.46 3.26 39.99
C CYS A 33 18.15 3.34 38.63
N GLN A 34 19.41 2.90 38.56
CA GLN A 34 20.22 3.00 37.33
C GLN A 34 19.61 2.24 36.15
N LYS A 35 19.10 1.01 36.36
CA LYS A 35 18.48 0.22 35.31
C LYS A 35 17.29 0.93 34.63
N CYS A 36 16.42 1.54 35.43
CA CYS A 36 15.25 2.25 34.89
C CYS A 36 15.65 3.57 34.26
N SER A 37 16.67 4.26 34.78
CA SER A 37 17.24 5.48 34.18
C SER A 37 17.82 5.21 32.79
N ASP A 38 18.54 4.11 32.61
CA ASP A 38 19.08 3.70 31.31
C ASP A 38 17.96 3.40 30.31
N THR A 39 16.92 2.69 30.73
CA THR A 39 15.75 2.40 29.89
C THR A 39 15.02 3.70 29.49
N LEU A 40 14.79 4.61 30.43
CA LEU A 40 14.18 5.91 30.17
C LEU A 40 14.97 6.72 29.12
N ARG A 41 16.31 6.75 29.25
CA ARG A 41 17.20 7.46 28.32
C ARG A 41 17.09 6.91 26.90
N ILE A 42 17.00 5.59 26.73
CA ILE A 42 16.79 4.96 25.43
C ILE A 42 15.46 5.45 24.82
N TRP A 43 14.37 5.39 25.56
CA TRP A 43 13.05 5.82 25.06
C TRP A 43 12.97 7.31 24.76
N GLN A 44 13.65 8.16 25.55
CA GLN A 44 13.78 9.59 25.26
C GLN A 44 14.54 9.83 23.95
N SER A 45 15.62 9.08 23.70
CA SER A 45 16.38 9.17 22.45
C SER A 45 15.51 8.74 21.25
N VAL A 46 14.78 7.64 21.35
CA VAL A 46 13.83 7.20 20.31
C VAL A 46 12.77 8.27 20.04
N SER A 47 12.20 8.86 21.09
CA SER A 47 11.18 9.91 20.95
C SER A 47 11.74 11.18 20.28
N SER A 48 12.99 11.55 20.57
CA SER A 48 13.62 12.71 19.94
C SER A 48 13.89 12.51 18.44
N VAL A 49 14.33 11.30 18.05
CA VAL A 49 14.53 10.93 16.64
C VAL A 49 13.20 10.94 15.87
N THR A 50 12.16 10.32 16.42
CA THR A 50 10.84 10.27 15.77
C THR A 50 10.17 11.65 15.69
N ALA A 51 10.44 12.54 16.64
CA ALA A 51 9.97 13.93 16.57
C ALA A 51 10.67 14.70 15.43
N GLY A 52 11.96 14.43 15.18
CA GLY A 52 12.70 14.99 14.05
C GLY A 52 12.17 14.49 12.70
N GLU A 53 11.78 13.22 12.59
CA GLU A 53 11.20 12.68 11.37
C GLU A 53 9.85 13.30 11.02
N LYS A 54 9.02 13.64 12.00
CA LYS A 54 7.73 14.34 11.77
C LYS A 54 7.91 15.74 11.18
N ALA A 55 9.05 16.36 11.41
CA ALA A 55 9.40 17.67 10.86
C ALA A 55 10.06 17.58 9.47
N PHE A 56 10.34 16.36 8.97
CA PHE A 56 10.93 16.16 7.66
C PHE A 56 9.92 16.50 6.56
N ALA A 57 10.17 17.57 5.84
CA ALA A 57 9.49 17.92 4.62
C ALA A 57 10.39 17.55 3.43
N PRO A 58 9.92 16.76 2.46
CA PRO A 58 10.73 16.48 1.27
C PRO A 58 11.01 17.78 0.50
N PRO A 59 12.16 17.90 -0.18
CA PRO A 59 12.48 19.06 -0.99
C PRO A 59 11.35 19.37 -1.99
N GLU A 60 10.97 20.64 -2.11
CA GLU A 60 9.86 21.07 -3.00
C GLU A 60 10.05 20.62 -4.44
N ASP A 61 11.31 20.61 -4.92
CA ASP A 61 11.65 20.14 -6.25
C ASP A 61 11.35 18.65 -6.44
N ALA A 62 11.65 17.80 -5.45
CA ALA A 62 11.31 16.39 -5.47
C ALA A 62 9.79 16.19 -5.49
N VAL A 63 9.05 16.92 -4.66
CA VAL A 63 7.59 16.91 -4.64
C VAL A 63 7.01 17.35 -6.00
N ARG A 64 7.58 18.39 -6.60
CA ARG A 64 7.15 18.89 -7.92
C ARG A 64 7.40 17.88 -9.03
N VAL A 65 8.58 17.23 -9.06
CA VAL A 65 8.91 16.17 -10.02
C VAL A 65 7.94 15.00 -9.89
N VAL A 66 7.69 14.51 -8.67
CA VAL A 66 6.76 13.41 -8.42
C VAL A 66 5.33 13.80 -8.84
N LYS A 67 4.87 15.01 -8.48
CA LYS A 67 3.54 15.49 -8.88
C LYS A 67 3.42 15.64 -10.40
N SER A 68 4.46 16.11 -11.11
CA SER A 68 4.42 16.23 -12.57
C SER A 68 4.42 14.87 -13.26
N GLN A 69 5.19 13.89 -12.75
CA GLN A 69 5.16 12.52 -13.24
C GLN A 69 3.79 11.87 -12.98
N PHE A 70 3.21 12.10 -11.81
CA PHE A 70 1.87 11.62 -11.46
C PHE A 70 0.79 12.23 -12.38
N ALA A 71 0.87 13.54 -12.67
CA ALA A 71 -0.05 14.22 -13.59
C ALA A 71 0.10 13.71 -15.04
N ALA A 72 1.31 13.35 -15.47
CA ALA A 72 1.56 12.79 -16.80
C ALA A 72 1.06 11.34 -16.97
N ILE A 73 0.87 10.61 -15.84
CA ILE A 73 0.37 9.22 -15.82
C ILE A 73 -1.17 9.20 -15.65
N GLN A 74 -1.80 10.31 -15.29
CA GLN A 74 -3.25 10.37 -15.19
C GLN A 74 -3.88 10.10 -16.56
N PRO A 75 -4.67 9.02 -16.73
CA PRO A 75 -5.54 8.89 -17.88
C PRO A 75 -6.52 10.08 -17.87
N ASP A 76 -6.87 10.55 -19.05
CA ASP A 76 -7.83 11.64 -19.22
C ASP A 76 -8.98 11.52 -18.22
N SER A 77 -9.20 12.61 -17.47
CA SER A 77 -10.18 12.70 -16.36
C SER A 77 -11.65 12.52 -16.81
N SER A 78 -11.88 12.15 -18.07
CA SER A 78 -13.20 11.86 -18.64
C SER A 78 -13.87 10.61 -18.08
N SER A 79 -13.11 9.70 -17.42
CA SER A 79 -13.65 8.45 -16.89
C SER A 79 -13.98 8.47 -15.39
N GLY A 80 -13.72 9.56 -14.67
CA GLY A 80 -13.93 9.65 -13.21
C GLY A 80 -13.06 8.68 -12.39
N VAL A 81 -11.98 8.14 -12.98
CA VAL A 81 -11.03 7.22 -12.36
C VAL A 81 -9.73 7.90 -12.05
N ARG A 82 -9.24 7.82 -10.82
CA ARG A 82 -7.97 8.37 -10.37
C ARG A 82 -7.07 7.28 -9.82
N LEU A 83 -5.86 7.13 -10.35
CA LEU A 83 -4.82 6.30 -9.74
C LEU A 83 -4.24 7.04 -8.54
N VAL A 84 -4.41 6.49 -7.33
CA VAL A 84 -3.97 7.08 -6.06
C VAL A 84 -2.58 6.59 -5.68
N PHE A 85 -2.29 5.31 -5.97
CA PHE A 85 -1.05 4.65 -5.58
C PHE A 85 -0.62 3.62 -6.61
N ASP A 86 0.69 3.53 -6.85
CA ASP A 86 1.35 2.49 -7.63
C ASP A 86 2.69 2.16 -6.97
N SER A 87 2.85 0.93 -6.50
CA SER A 87 4.06 0.50 -5.79
C SER A 87 5.33 0.53 -6.64
N LEU A 88 5.22 0.55 -7.97
CA LEU A 88 6.37 0.68 -8.86
C LEU A 88 6.94 2.11 -8.87
N LEU A 89 6.10 3.10 -8.60
CA LEU A 89 6.48 4.52 -8.59
C LEU A 89 7.01 5.00 -7.23
N GLN A 90 6.87 4.19 -6.19
CA GLN A 90 7.47 4.47 -4.89
C GLN A 90 8.90 3.92 -4.85
N PRO A 91 9.88 4.68 -4.34
CA PRO A 91 11.21 4.16 -4.11
C PRO A 91 11.11 3.00 -3.11
N LEU A 92 11.33 1.78 -3.60
CA LEU A 92 11.42 0.59 -2.76
C LEU A 92 12.58 0.83 -1.78
N THR A 93 12.25 0.91 -0.50
CA THR A 93 13.26 0.84 0.55
C THR A 93 14.09 -0.43 0.30
N ALA A 94 15.40 -0.23 0.12
CA ALA A 94 16.35 -1.26 -0.27
C ALA A 94 16.22 -2.48 0.65
N GLY A 95 15.81 -3.65 0.10
CA GLY A 95 15.70 -4.86 0.92
C GLY A 95 15.33 -6.15 0.19
N THR A 96 14.73 -6.13 -0.97
CA THR A 96 14.33 -7.37 -1.66
C THR A 96 15.17 -7.62 -2.92
N ARG A 97 16.32 -8.26 -2.73
CA ARG A 97 17.09 -8.81 -3.86
C ARG A 97 16.43 -10.12 -4.32
N GLY A 98 15.92 -10.14 -5.55
CA GLY A 98 15.78 -11.38 -6.32
C GLY A 98 14.42 -12.02 -6.50
N SER A 99 13.30 -11.43 -6.07
CA SER A 99 11.97 -11.88 -6.49
C SER A 99 11.31 -10.85 -7.41
N VAL A 100 10.59 -11.32 -8.44
CA VAL A 100 9.72 -10.43 -9.22
C VAL A 100 8.66 -9.93 -8.25
N ALA A 101 8.80 -8.68 -7.82
CA ALA A 101 7.96 -8.12 -6.76
C ALA A 101 6.50 -8.02 -7.25
N ALA A 102 5.56 -8.38 -6.39
CA ALA A 102 4.16 -8.07 -6.61
C ALA A 102 3.99 -6.55 -6.77
N ARG A 103 3.12 -6.13 -7.68
CA ARG A 103 2.81 -4.71 -7.91
C ARG A 103 1.41 -4.41 -7.42
N GLN A 104 1.26 -3.36 -6.65
CA GLN A 104 -0.01 -2.90 -6.11
C GLN A 104 -0.42 -1.57 -6.73
N PHE A 105 -1.71 -1.44 -7.02
CA PHE A 105 -2.36 -0.22 -7.50
C PHE A 105 -3.55 0.10 -6.62
N LEU A 106 -3.73 1.35 -6.29
CA LEU A 106 -4.94 1.85 -5.66
C LEU A 106 -5.60 2.88 -6.57
N TYR A 107 -6.82 2.60 -6.99
CA TYR A 107 -7.66 3.51 -7.75
C TYR A 107 -8.80 4.04 -6.89
N GLU A 108 -9.21 5.25 -7.18
CA GLU A 108 -10.37 5.91 -6.61
C GLU A 108 -11.30 6.37 -7.72
N THR A 109 -12.59 6.14 -7.51
CA THR A 109 -13.68 6.71 -8.31
C THR A 109 -14.64 7.46 -7.38
N ASP A 110 -15.68 8.08 -7.92
CA ASP A 110 -16.71 8.72 -7.09
C ASP A 110 -17.42 7.72 -6.17
N GLU A 111 -17.56 6.46 -6.61
CA GLU A 111 -18.33 5.42 -5.90
C GLU A 111 -17.47 4.38 -5.18
N TYR A 112 -16.22 4.14 -5.65
CA TYR A 112 -15.42 3.01 -5.19
C TYR A 112 -13.97 3.38 -4.88
N TYR A 113 -13.39 2.67 -3.90
CA TYR A 113 -11.96 2.42 -3.82
C TYR A 113 -11.67 1.04 -4.39
N ILE A 114 -10.63 0.92 -5.21
CA ILE A 114 -10.28 -0.33 -5.89
C ILE A 114 -8.80 -0.60 -5.66
N ASP A 115 -8.52 -1.63 -4.88
CA ASP A 115 -7.16 -2.12 -4.61
C ASP A 115 -6.89 -3.32 -5.53
N LEU A 116 -5.80 -3.27 -6.29
CA LEU A 116 -5.37 -4.31 -7.22
C LEU A 116 -3.94 -4.73 -6.91
N ARG A 117 -3.72 -6.02 -6.77
CA ARG A 117 -2.40 -6.61 -6.59
C ARG A 117 -2.11 -7.60 -7.71
N LEU A 118 -1.07 -7.32 -8.48
CA LEU A 118 -0.57 -8.17 -9.54
C LEU A 118 0.63 -8.97 -9.05
N GLU A 119 0.54 -10.29 -9.12
CA GLU A 119 1.58 -11.23 -8.69
C GLU A 119 2.05 -12.08 -9.88
N PRO A 120 3.29 -11.91 -10.35
CA PRO A 120 3.88 -12.83 -11.30
C PRO A 120 4.12 -14.20 -10.65
N ARG A 121 3.83 -15.28 -11.35
CA ARG A 121 4.04 -16.65 -10.88
C ARG A 121 5.26 -17.28 -11.56
N ALA A 122 6.45 -16.97 -11.06
CA ALA A 122 7.66 -17.63 -11.53
C ALA A 122 7.69 -19.13 -11.14
N PRO A 123 8.19 -20.04 -11.99
CA PRO A 123 8.93 -19.79 -13.23
C PRO A 123 8.05 -19.75 -14.50
N THR A 124 6.76 -19.60 -14.39
CA THR A 124 5.82 -19.59 -15.52
C THR A 124 5.56 -18.16 -16.01
N ASP A 125 5.06 -18.05 -17.26
CA ASP A 125 4.58 -16.77 -17.80
C ASP A 125 3.15 -16.41 -17.26
N ASN A 126 2.70 -17.07 -16.20
CA ASN A 126 1.41 -16.81 -15.59
C ASN A 126 1.52 -15.69 -14.54
N ALA A 127 0.43 -14.99 -14.38
CA ALA A 127 0.25 -13.98 -13.34
C ALA A 127 -1.11 -14.16 -12.66
N SER A 128 -1.21 -13.67 -11.43
CA SER A 128 -2.46 -13.58 -10.68
C SER A 128 -2.75 -12.11 -10.42
N LEU A 129 -3.99 -11.70 -10.68
CA LEU A 129 -4.52 -10.40 -10.28
C LEU A 129 -5.53 -10.65 -9.16
N ILE A 130 -5.24 -10.10 -7.99
CA ILE A 130 -6.11 -10.11 -6.81
C ILE A 130 -6.62 -8.70 -6.65
N GLY A 131 -7.91 -8.53 -6.42
CA GLY A 131 -8.50 -7.21 -6.23
C GLY A 131 -9.57 -7.18 -5.16
N GLN A 132 -9.76 -5.98 -4.59
CA GLN A 132 -10.86 -5.66 -3.71
C GLN A 132 -11.50 -4.33 -4.13
N ILE A 133 -12.82 -4.34 -4.25
CA ILE A 133 -13.64 -3.18 -4.59
C ILE A 133 -14.46 -2.81 -3.35
N LEU A 134 -14.28 -1.60 -2.86
CA LEU A 134 -14.96 -1.10 -1.67
C LEU A 134 -15.89 0.06 -2.06
N ASN A 135 -17.17 -0.07 -1.76
CA ASN A 135 -18.16 0.99 -1.98
C ASN A 135 -17.97 2.11 -0.96
N ARG A 136 -17.91 3.35 -1.42
CA ARG A 136 -17.70 4.54 -0.58
C ARG A 136 -18.96 5.01 0.15
N ALA A 137 -20.14 4.66 -0.39
CA ALA A 137 -21.42 5.16 0.12
C ALA A 137 -22.05 4.25 1.18
N THR A 138 -21.68 2.96 1.23
CA THR A 138 -22.26 1.99 2.16
C THR A 138 -21.42 1.84 3.43
N ALA A 139 -22.07 1.62 4.59
CA ALA A 139 -21.38 1.49 5.88
C ALA A 139 -20.49 0.23 5.96
N ASP A 140 -20.92 -0.86 5.34
CA ASP A 140 -20.18 -2.12 5.25
C ASP A 140 -19.11 -2.11 4.13
N ARG A 141 -19.13 -1.06 3.27
CA ARG A 141 -18.22 -0.88 2.13
C ARG A 141 -18.17 -2.04 1.13
N ASN A 142 -19.06 -2.99 1.21
CA ASN A 142 -19.06 -4.15 0.32
C ASN A 142 -19.56 -3.80 -1.09
N ALA A 143 -19.00 -4.44 -2.10
CA ALA A 143 -19.38 -4.29 -3.50
C ALA A 143 -19.52 -5.69 -4.17
N PRO A 144 -20.53 -6.48 -3.81
CA PRO A 144 -20.72 -7.83 -4.31
C PRO A 144 -21.27 -7.86 -5.73
N GLY A 145 -20.95 -8.95 -6.48
CA GLY A 145 -21.56 -9.26 -7.75
C GLY A 145 -21.17 -8.38 -8.92
N LEU A 146 -20.16 -7.52 -8.77
CA LEU A 146 -19.64 -6.72 -9.87
C LEU A 146 -18.89 -7.62 -10.85
N ALA A 147 -19.24 -7.54 -12.14
CA ALA A 147 -18.49 -8.27 -13.17
C ALA A 147 -17.15 -7.60 -13.43
N VAL A 148 -16.07 -8.39 -13.34
CA VAL A 148 -14.69 -7.95 -13.55
C VAL A 148 -14.12 -8.67 -14.76
N ARG A 149 -13.59 -7.92 -15.71
CA ARG A 149 -12.97 -8.43 -16.94
C ARG A 149 -11.55 -7.91 -17.07
N LEU A 150 -10.63 -8.79 -17.45
CA LEU A 150 -9.27 -8.43 -17.81
C LEU A 150 -9.13 -8.51 -19.33
N GLN A 151 -8.65 -7.42 -19.94
CA GLN A 151 -8.45 -7.33 -21.38
C GLN A 151 -7.01 -6.93 -21.73
N GLU A 152 -6.56 -7.39 -22.90
CA GLU A 152 -5.35 -6.92 -23.57
C GLU A 152 -5.77 -6.23 -24.89
N GLY A 153 -5.72 -4.92 -24.90
CA GLY A 153 -6.37 -4.15 -25.96
C GLY A 153 -7.88 -4.42 -26.00
N THR A 154 -8.38 -5.00 -27.09
CA THR A 154 -9.80 -5.41 -27.24
C THR A 154 -10.06 -6.89 -26.91
N ARG A 155 -9.02 -7.68 -26.64
CA ARG A 155 -9.12 -9.12 -26.41
C ARG A 155 -9.42 -9.42 -24.94
N LEU A 156 -10.51 -10.11 -24.67
CA LEU A 156 -10.81 -10.64 -23.34
C LEU A 156 -9.80 -11.74 -22.96
N ILE A 157 -9.12 -11.58 -21.83
CA ILE A 157 -8.13 -12.52 -21.28
C ILE A 157 -8.75 -13.41 -20.22
N ALA A 158 -9.45 -12.81 -19.25
CA ALA A 158 -10.09 -13.50 -18.14
C ALA A 158 -11.27 -12.68 -17.63
N HIS A 159 -12.20 -13.34 -16.94
CA HIS A 159 -13.33 -12.67 -16.29
C HIS A 159 -13.71 -13.39 -15.01
N THR A 160 -14.33 -12.66 -14.08
CA THR A 160 -14.88 -13.15 -12.80
C THR A 160 -15.93 -12.15 -12.30
N SER A 161 -16.44 -12.38 -11.10
CA SER A 161 -17.25 -11.42 -10.37
C SER A 161 -16.75 -11.30 -8.93
N THR A 162 -17.05 -10.17 -8.28
CA THR A 162 -16.72 -9.96 -6.86
C THR A 162 -17.58 -10.85 -5.96
N ASN A 163 -16.97 -11.34 -4.87
CA ASN A 163 -17.65 -12.04 -3.79
C ASN A 163 -18.43 -11.07 -2.86
N GLU A 164 -18.99 -11.58 -1.78
CA GLU A 164 -19.75 -10.80 -0.79
C GLU A 164 -18.96 -9.67 -0.13
N PHE A 165 -17.62 -9.76 -0.12
CA PHE A 165 -16.70 -8.75 0.43
C PHE A 165 -16.12 -7.79 -0.64
N GLY A 166 -16.57 -7.90 -1.88
CA GLY A 166 -16.03 -7.11 -3.00
C GLY A 166 -14.68 -7.62 -3.52
N GLU A 167 -14.25 -8.82 -3.12
CA GLU A 167 -12.97 -9.41 -3.53
C GLU A 167 -13.11 -10.24 -4.81
N PHE A 168 -12.03 -10.30 -5.60
CA PHE A 168 -11.94 -11.15 -6.78
C PHE A 168 -10.52 -11.60 -7.05
N GLN A 169 -10.38 -12.68 -7.82
CA GLN A 169 -9.08 -13.16 -8.29
C GLN A 169 -9.19 -13.64 -9.73
N LEU A 170 -8.17 -13.34 -10.52
CA LEU A 170 -8.00 -13.78 -11.91
C LEU A 170 -6.61 -14.38 -12.09
N GLU A 171 -6.52 -15.49 -12.80
CA GLU A 171 -5.26 -16.09 -13.27
C GLU A 171 -5.19 -15.98 -14.79
N PHE A 172 -4.04 -15.55 -15.31
CA PHE A 172 -3.87 -15.30 -16.73
C PHE A 172 -2.41 -15.42 -17.16
N LYS A 173 -2.17 -15.51 -18.46
CA LYS A 173 -0.82 -15.35 -19.01
C LYS A 173 -0.47 -13.88 -19.05
N ALA A 174 0.73 -13.58 -18.57
CA ALA A 174 1.24 -12.22 -18.59
C ALA A 174 1.26 -11.66 -20.02
N GLY A 175 0.82 -10.42 -20.15
CA GLY A 175 0.68 -9.72 -21.43
C GLY A 175 1.02 -8.24 -21.27
N ASN A 176 0.96 -7.51 -22.38
CA ASN A 176 1.19 -6.08 -22.43
C ASN A 176 -0.15 -5.31 -22.58
N ASN A 177 -0.17 -4.05 -22.15
CA ASN A 177 -1.36 -3.18 -22.30
C ASN A 177 -2.64 -3.79 -21.72
N LEU A 178 -2.53 -4.33 -20.51
CA LEU A 178 -3.66 -4.88 -19.79
C LEU A 178 -4.54 -3.77 -19.22
N CYS A 179 -5.86 -3.98 -19.23
CA CYS A 179 -6.81 -3.15 -18.50
C CYS A 179 -7.85 -4.01 -17.77
N VAL A 180 -8.29 -3.55 -16.62
CA VAL A 180 -9.41 -4.14 -15.88
C VAL A 180 -10.64 -3.32 -16.15
N LEU A 181 -11.73 -3.99 -16.54
CA LEU A 181 -13.04 -3.37 -16.71
C LEU A 181 -13.99 -3.90 -15.63
N ILE A 182 -14.68 -2.99 -14.96
CA ILE A 182 -15.65 -3.32 -13.91
C ILE A 182 -17.01 -2.82 -14.38
N SER A 183 -17.97 -3.76 -14.54
CA SER A 183 -19.33 -3.45 -14.96
C SER A 183 -20.23 -3.22 -13.75
N ARG A 184 -21.06 -2.18 -13.82
CA ARG A 184 -21.97 -1.70 -12.78
C ARG A 184 -23.44 -1.74 -13.25
N GLY A 185 -23.86 -2.82 -13.88
CA GLY A 185 -25.19 -2.91 -14.49
C GLY A 185 -25.30 -1.99 -15.71
N GLU A 186 -26.24 -1.03 -15.70
CA GLU A 186 -26.47 -0.10 -16.80
C GLU A 186 -25.55 1.13 -16.79
N ALA A 187 -24.79 1.35 -15.71
CA ALA A 187 -23.86 2.47 -15.60
C ALA A 187 -22.61 2.25 -16.48
N PRO A 188 -21.92 3.32 -16.91
CA PRO A 188 -20.68 3.20 -17.67
C PRO A 188 -19.64 2.35 -16.95
N GLU A 189 -18.91 1.52 -17.69
CA GLU A 189 -17.84 0.68 -17.12
C GLU A 189 -16.71 1.53 -16.56
N ILE A 190 -16.15 1.05 -15.44
CA ILE A 190 -14.91 1.57 -14.89
C ILE A 190 -13.77 0.90 -15.62
N VAL A 191 -12.87 1.67 -16.23
CA VAL A 191 -11.70 1.19 -16.96
C VAL A 191 -10.45 1.56 -16.19
N LEU A 192 -9.69 0.54 -15.77
CA LEU A 192 -8.47 0.66 -14.96
C LEU A 192 -7.27 0.18 -15.79
N PRO A 193 -6.47 1.08 -16.38
CA PRO A 193 -5.31 0.67 -17.13
C PRO A 193 -4.20 0.21 -16.19
N LEU A 194 -3.61 -0.96 -16.51
CA LEU A 194 -2.47 -1.52 -15.80
C LEU A 194 -1.18 -1.19 -16.57
N TYR A 195 -0.65 0.03 -16.40
CA TYR A 195 0.51 0.51 -17.13
C TYR A 195 1.81 -0.22 -16.75
N GLY A 196 2.70 -0.41 -17.75
CA GLY A 196 4.10 -0.82 -17.53
C GLY A 196 4.29 -2.25 -17.05
N ILE A 197 3.35 -3.15 -17.33
CA ILE A 197 3.51 -4.58 -17.05
C ILE A 197 4.33 -5.19 -18.20
N GLN A 198 5.64 -5.21 -18.04
CA GLN A 198 6.51 -6.08 -18.84
C GLN A 198 6.91 -7.28 -17.97
N VAL A 199 6.23 -8.39 -18.10
CA VAL A 199 6.75 -9.67 -17.61
C VAL A 199 7.82 -10.09 -18.62
N LYS A 200 9.09 -9.81 -18.29
CA LYS A 200 10.22 -10.30 -19.10
C LYS A 200 10.18 -11.82 -19.12
N SER A 201 9.82 -12.40 -20.26
CA SER A 201 10.09 -13.79 -20.57
C SER A 201 11.59 -14.03 -20.40
N MET A 202 11.99 -14.92 -19.51
CA MET A 202 13.38 -15.33 -19.27
C MET A 202 13.98 -16.18 -20.42
N LYS A 203 13.49 -16.02 -21.66
CA LYS A 203 14.01 -16.73 -22.84
C LYS A 203 14.87 -15.82 -23.72
N GLN A 204 15.97 -15.27 -23.22
CA GLN A 204 17.07 -14.80 -24.05
C GLN A 204 18.32 -14.46 -23.21
N GLN A 205 18.84 -15.43 -22.45
CA GLN A 205 20.25 -15.44 -22.08
C GLN A 205 20.77 -16.88 -22.13
N GLY A 206 21.05 -17.32 -23.34
CA GLY A 206 21.70 -18.59 -23.58
C GLY A 206 21.96 -18.74 -25.05
N LEU A 207 23.01 -18.08 -25.51
CA LEU A 207 23.84 -18.46 -26.68
C LEU A 207 24.72 -17.27 -27.06
N ASN A 208 25.90 -17.21 -26.44
CA ASN A 208 27.18 -17.00 -27.10
C ASN A 208 28.30 -17.34 -26.12
#